data_57e8fd9a9f11604811b90f2a3850c665
#
_entry.id   57e8fd9a9f11604811b90f2a3850c665
#
_cell.length_a   1.000
_cell.length_b   1.000
_cell.length_c   1.000
_cell.angle_alpha   90.00
_cell.angle_beta   90.00
_cell.angle_gamma   90.00
#
_symmetry.space_group_name_H-M   'P 1'
#
loop_
_entity.id
_entity.type
_entity.pdbx_description
1 polymer ?
#
loop_
_entity_poly.entity_id
_entity_poly.type
_entity_poly.pdbx_seq_one_letter_code
_entity_poly.pdbx_strand_id
1 'polypeptide(L)'
;MLNLFRRCARRLMSTTAQPYPFSNVAIIPPPPVVPAPEPTKAGKGLMSHLPQRLLTPEKLDLLARFGKRHPERILPGSVLQVTTKHAPASFTGVLLSIRRRGADSSFLLRNVINRTGVEVQFFVCSPHVKHIKVLMRAGGKGEGRAGPRMRRAKLFYLRDSPDKMTAISAGMRK
;
A
#
# COMPACT_ATOMS: atom_id res chain seq x y z
N MET A 1 -2.63 29.81 63.78
CA MET A 1 -2.32 28.51 63.15
C MET A 1 -1.76 28.80 61.79
N LEU A 2 -0.45 28.72 61.62
CA LEU A 2 0.24 29.02 60.35
C LEU A 2 0.40 27.72 59.59
N ASN A 3 -0.27 27.59 58.44
CA ASN A 3 -0.08 26.50 57.51
C ASN A 3 1.12 26.80 56.61
N LEU A 4 2.22 26.13 56.88
CA LEU A 4 3.40 26.10 56.01
C LEU A 4 3.09 25.19 54.80
N PHE A 5 2.75 25.78 53.68
CA PHE A 5 2.79 25.06 52.39
C PHE A 5 4.26 24.88 51.96
N ARG A 6 4.80 23.70 52.21
CA ARG A 6 6.06 23.25 51.60
C ARG A 6 5.82 23.10 50.07
N ARG A 7 6.20 24.11 49.32
CA ARG A 7 6.37 23.99 47.85
C ARG A 7 7.55 23.05 47.61
N CYS A 8 7.25 21.82 47.28
CA CYS A 8 8.23 20.89 46.76
C CYS A 8 8.67 21.41 45.37
N ALA A 9 9.77 22.14 45.33
CA ALA A 9 10.39 22.54 44.08
C ALA A 9 10.87 21.26 43.35
N ARG A 10 10.12 20.82 42.36
CA ARG A 10 10.61 19.81 41.42
C ARG A 10 11.81 20.39 40.71
N ARG A 11 12.98 19.95 41.10
CA ARG A 11 14.24 20.21 40.39
C ARG A 11 14.10 19.66 38.99
N LEU A 12 13.85 20.53 38.04
CA LEU A 12 13.97 20.20 36.63
C LEU A 12 15.45 19.91 36.39
N MET A 13 15.79 18.63 36.34
CA MET A 13 17.10 18.24 35.84
C MET A 13 17.15 18.63 34.37
N SER A 14 17.80 19.74 34.07
CA SER A 14 18.20 20.07 32.72
C SER A 14 19.22 19.03 32.29
N THR A 15 18.78 18.06 31.52
CA THR A 15 19.63 17.12 30.79
C THR A 15 20.26 17.87 29.60
N THR A 16 21.04 18.87 29.91
CA THR A 16 22.01 19.38 28.92
C THR A 16 23.11 18.34 28.90
N ALA A 17 23.07 17.45 27.94
CA ALA A 17 24.12 16.50 27.69
C ALA A 17 25.40 17.31 27.39
N GLN A 18 26.29 17.40 28.39
CA GLN A 18 27.60 18.03 28.19
C GLN A 18 28.37 17.17 27.19
N PRO A 19 28.87 17.75 26.08
CA PRO A 19 29.68 17.00 25.14
C PRO A 19 30.89 16.43 25.86
N TYR A 20 31.09 15.12 25.71
CA TYR A 20 32.25 14.46 26.34
C TYR A 20 33.52 15.12 25.75
N PRO A 21 34.46 15.62 26.59
CA PRO A 21 35.55 16.50 26.14
C PRO A 21 36.53 15.83 25.18
N PHE A 22 36.52 14.52 25.04
CA PHE A 22 37.38 13.76 24.14
C PHE A 22 36.65 13.10 22.95
N SER A 23 35.37 13.40 22.77
CA SER A 23 34.57 12.83 21.68
C SER A 23 34.31 13.88 20.60
N ASN A 24 34.85 13.65 19.39
CA ASN A 24 34.52 14.42 18.21
C ASN A 24 33.20 13.96 17.56
N VAL A 25 32.46 13.04 18.19
CA VAL A 25 31.19 12.54 17.69
C VAL A 25 30.10 13.51 18.13
N ALA A 26 29.45 14.16 17.17
CA ALA A 26 28.29 14.99 17.43
C ALA A 26 27.18 14.10 18.00
N ILE A 27 26.71 14.42 19.21
CA ILE A 27 25.52 13.77 19.79
C ILE A 27 24.32 14.27 19.00
N ILE A 28 23.82 13.44 18.10
CA ILE A 28 22.59 13.74 17.36
C ILE A 28 21.43 13.54 18.34
N PRO A 29 20.70 14.59 18.74
CA PRO A 29 19.55 14.43 19.61
C PRO A 29 18.52 13.53 18.91
N PRO A 30 17.89 12.59 19.64
CA PRO A 30 16.85 11.77 19.04
C PRO A 30 15.73 12.69 18.52
N PRO A 31 15.13 12.34 17.35
CA PRO A 31 14.06 13.15 16.78
C PRO A 31 12.93 13.31 17.80
N PRO A 32 12.26 14.46 17.83
CA PRO A 32 11.19 14.70 18.79
C PRO A 32 10.13 13.61 18.69
N VAL A 33 9.85 12.97 19.81
CA VAL A 33 8.82 11.92 19.86
C VAL A 33 7.46 12.59 19.67
N VAL A 34 6.88 12.41 18.50
CA VAL A 34 5.51 12.88 18.23
C VAL A 34 4.56 12.01 19.08
N PRO A 35 3.79 12.59 20.01
CA PRO A 35 2.88 11.83 20.86
C PRO A 35 1.88 11.08 19.97
N ALA A 36 1.68 9.79 20.25
CA ALA A 36 0.67 9.00 19.58
C ALA A 36 -0.73 9.59 19.88
N PRO A 37 -1.65 9.58 18.91
CA PRO A 37 -3.02 10.03 19.14
C PRO A 37 -3.69 9.18 20.24
N GLU A 38 -4.59 9.79 21.00
CA GLU A 38 -5.27 9.20 22.15
C GLU A 38 -5.80 7.76 21.97
N PRO A 39 -6.44 7.42 20.83
CA PRO A 39 -6.93 6.05 20.59
C PRO A 39 -5.81 5.01 20.56
N THR A 40 -4.60 5.39 20.11
CA THR A 40 -3.46 4.47 20.05
C THR A 40 -2.79 4.30 21.41
N LYS A 41 -2.87 5.30 22.31
CA LYS A 41 -2.42 5.17 23.70
C LYS A 41 -3.22 4.09 24.45
N ALA A 42 -4.51 3.94 24.13
CA ALA A 42 -5.35 2.90 24.70
C ALA A 42 -5.20 1.52 23.99
N GLY A 43 -4.22 1.36 23.10
CA GLY A 43 -3.99 0.12 22.34
C GLY A 43 -4.98 -0.16 21.22
N LYS A 44 -5.99 0.69 21.03
CA LYS A 44 -6.99 0.56 19.98
C LYS A 44 -6.52 1.30 18.73
N GLY A 45 -6.63 0.62 17.57
CA GLY A 45 -6.33 1.25 16.27
C GLY A 45 -4.84 1.41 15.93
N LEU A 46 -3.92 0.84 16.73
CA LEU A 46 -2.48 0.91 16.46
C LEU A 46 -2.12 0.38 15.07
N MET A 47 -2.69 -0.77 14.68
CA MET A 47 -2.45 -1.39 13.38
C MET A 47 -3.01 -0.59 12.20
N SER A 48 -3.97 0.28 12.41
CA SER A 48 -4.45 1.21 11.38
C SER A 48 -3.66 2.51 11.32
N HIS A 49 -3.07 2.92 12.43
CA HIS A 49 -2.24 4.13 12.53
C HIS A 49 -0.83 3.93 11.95
N LEU A 50 -0.21 2.78 12.21
CA LEU A 50 1.15 2.47 11.73
C LEU A 50 1.31 2.61 10.21
N PRO A 51 0.41 2.06 9.36
CA PRO A 51 0.52 2.22 7.92
C PRO A 51 0.47 3.67 7.45
N GLN A 52 -0.30 4.52 8.10
CA GLN A 52 -0.38 5.95 7.77
C GLN A 52 0.94 6.68 8.01
N ARG A 53 1.73 6.21 8.99
CA ARG A 53 3.05 6.77 9.32
C ARG A 53 4.18 6.18 8.48
N LEU A 54 4.13 4.88 8.20
CA LEU A 54 5.21 4.14 7.54
C LEU A 54 5.13 4.18 6.01
N LEU A 55 3.93 4.38 5.44
CA LEU A 55 3.74 4.40 4.00
C LEU A 55 3.98 5.80 3.43
N THR A 56 4.61 5.84 2.25
CA THR A 56 4.72 7.07 1.46
C THR A 56 3.34 7.51 0.95
N PRO A 57 3.10 8.82 0.74
CA PRO A 57 1.80 9.32 0.27
C PRO A 57 1.40 8.66 -1.07
N GLU A 58 2.33 8.43 -1.99
CA GLU A 58 2.08 7.73 -3.25
C GLU A 58 1.52 6.32 -3.05
N LYS A 59 2.04 5.59 -2.05
CA LYS A 59 1.54 4.24 -1.72
C LYS A 59 0.16 4.27 -1.07
N LEU A 60 -0.15 5.31 -0.31
CA LEU A 60 -1.48 5.53 0.24
C LEU A 60 -2.51 5.79 -0.86
N ASP A 61 -2.18 6.60 -1.87
CA ASP A 61 -3.05 6.87 -3.02
C ASP A 61 -3.29 5.60 -3.86
N LEU A 62 -2.22 4.82 -4.11
CA LEU A 62 -2.37 3.51 -4.76
C LEU A 62 -3.29 2.59 -3.95
N LEU A 63 -3.11 2.53 -2.63
CA LEU A 63 -3.95 1.72 -1.75
C LEU A 63 -5.42 2.15 -1.80
N ALA A 64 -5.68 3.47 -1.84
CA ALA A 64 -7.02 4.02 -1.97
C ALA A 64 -7.70 3.59 -3.28
N ARG A 65 -6.99 3.57 -4.42
CA ARG A 65 -7.50 3.10 -5.73
C ARG A 65 -7.91 1.61 -5.72
N PHE A 66 -7.27 0.78 -4.88
CA PHE A 66 -7.69 -0.61 -4.66
C PHE A 66 -8.82 -0.73 -3.63
N GLY A 67 -9.18 0.35 -2.95
CA GLY A 67 -10.27 0.44 -1.99
C GLY A 67 -11.66 0.23 -2.62
N LYS A 68 -12.66 0.00 -1.77
CA LYS A 68 -14.07 -0.16 -2.23
C LYS A 68 -14.76 1.17 -2.51
N ARG A 69 -14.37 2.23 -1.80
CA ARG A 69 -15.08 3.53 -1.81
C ARG A 69 -14.51 4.54 -2.82
N HIS A 70 -13.34 4.25 -3.41
CA HIS A 70 -12.70 5.18 -4.34
C HIS A 70 -13.51 5.29 -5.65
N PRO A 71 -13.74 6.50 -6.21
CA PRO A 71 -14.47 6.69 -7.45
C PRO A 71 -13.81 5.99 -8.62
N GLU A 72 -12.47 6.04 -8.68
CA GLU A 72 -11.63 5.37 -9.68
C GLU A 72 -11.12 4.00 -9.21
N ARG A 73 -11.92 3.26 -8.48
CA ARG A 73 -11.51 1.94 -7.98
C ARG A 73 -11.16 0.98 -9.10
N ILE A 74 -10.11 0.22 -8.90
CA ILE A 74 -9.72 -0.86 -9.78
C ILE A 74 -10.59 -2.09 -9.48
N LEU A 75 -11.18 -2.66 -10.52
CA LEU A 75 -12.05 -3.82 -10.42
C LEU A 75 -11.37 -5.06 -10.98
N PRO A 76 -11.72 -6.28 -10.51
CA PRO A 76 -11.31 -7.52 -11.14
C PRO A 76 -11.72 -7.56 -12.62
N GLY A 77 -10.88 -8.11 -13.48
CA GLY A 77 -11.03 -8.06 -14.94
C GLY A 77 -10.31 -6.87 -15.60
N SER A 78 -9.78 -5.93 -14.84
CA SER A 78 -8.89 -4.90 -15.36
C SER A 78 -7.55 -5.49 -15.78
N VAL A 79 -6.92 -4.90 -16.79
CA VAL A 79 -5.57 -5.27 -17.21
C VAL A 79 -4.59 -4.26 -16.64
N LEU A 80 -3.62 -4.76 -15.88
CA LEU A 80 -2.61 -3.97 -15.20
C LEU A 80 -1.21 -4.34 -15.69
N GLN A 81 -0.35 -3.35 -15.74
CA GLN A 81 1.10 -3.51 -15.90
C GLN A 81 1.78 -3.09 -14.60
N VAL A 82 2.52 -4.00 -14.02
CA VAL A 82 3.30 -3.75 -12.80
C VAL A 82 4.77 -3.70 -13.17
N THR A 83 5.43 -2.62 -12.80
CA THR A 83 6.88 -2.47 -12.95
C THR A 83 7.54 -2.74 -11.60
N THR A 84 8.50 -3.67 -11.59
CA THR A 84 9.23 -4.09 -10.39
C THR A 84 10.68 -3.61 -10.41
N LYS A 85 11.34 -3.61 -9.25
CA LYS A 85 12.76 -3.28 -9.13
C LYS A 85 13.67 -4.43 -9.59
N HIS A 86 13.17 -5.66 -9.47
CA HIS A 86 13.89 -6.89 -9.80
C HIS A 86 13.29 -7.56 -11.03
N ALA A 87 13.99 -8.51 -11.59
CA ALA A 87 13.48 -9.31 -12.70
C ALA A 87 12.28 -10.19 -12.24
N PRO A 88 11.22 -10.28 -13.04
CA PRO A 88 10.96 -9.59 -14.31
C PRO A 88 10.66 -8.10 -14.11
N ALA A 89 11.32 -7.22 -14.88
CA ALA A 89 11.20 -5.77 -14.72
C ALA A 89 9.77 -5.24 -14.91
N SER A 90 8.97 -5.90 -15.73
CA SER A 90 7.55 -5.59 -15.93
C SER A 90 6.72 -6.86 -16.10
N PHE A 91 5.55 -6.89 -15.49
CA PHE A 91 4.58 -7.95 -15.63
C PHE A 91 3.22 -7.36 -16.00
N THR A 92 2.67 -7.77 -17.13
CA THR A 92 1.34 -7.35 -17.58
C THR A 92 0.39 -8.52 -17.46
N GLY A 93 -0.81 -8.29 -16.91
CA GLY A 93 -1.78 -9.37 -16.78
C GLY A 93 -3.18 -8.89 -16.41
N VAL A 94 -4.11 -9.81 -16.46
CA VAL A 94 -5.50 -9.62 -16.06
C VAL A 94 -5.62 -9.78 -14.55
N LEU A 95 -6.29 -8.85 -13.90
CA LEU A 95 -6.55 -8.84 -12.47
C LEU A 95 -7.63 -9.87 -12.13
N LEU A 96 -7.26 -10.96 -11.48
CA LEU A 96 -8.18 -12.02 -11.06
C LEU A 96 -8.88 -11.71 -9.75
N SER A 97 -8.14 -11.24 -8.76
CA SER A 97 -8.67 -10.99 -7.43
C SER A 97 -7.91 -9.90 -6.69
N ILE A 98 -8.58 -9.26 -5.75
CA ILE A 98 -8.01 -8.26 -4.85
C ILE A 98 -8.29 -8.71 -3.42
N ARG A 99 -7.24 -8.79 -2.60
CA ARG A 99 -7.34 -9.03 -1.16
C ARG A 99 -7.07 -7.72 -0.43
N ARG A 100 -8.09 -7.17 0.24
CA ARG A 100 -8.01 -5.90 0.96
C ARG A 100 -7.72 -6.17 2.43
N ARG A 101 -6.49 -5.87 2.86
CA ARG A 101 -6.01 -6.08 4.23
C ARG A 101 -5.23 -4.85 4.74
N GLY A 102 -5.75 -3.63 4.53
CA GLY A 102 -5.02 -2.43 4.88
C GLY A 102 -3.68 -2.33 4.13
N ALA A 103 -2.58 -2.15 4.84
CA ALA A 103 -1.24 -2.08 4.27
C ALA A 103 -0.85 -3.35 3.49
N ASP A 104 -1.30 -4.53 3.93
CA ASP A 104 -1.01 -5.83 3.31
C ASP A 104 -1.97 -6.19 2.18
N SER A 105 -2.60 -5.17 1.60
CA SER A 105 -3.46 -5.39 0.43
C SER A 105 -2.66 -5.95 -0.72
N SER A 106 -3.18 -7.02 -1.32
CA SER A 106 -2.54 -7.70 -2.44
C SER A 106 -3.53 -7.95 -3.56
N PHE A 107 -3.00 -8.14 -4.75
CA PHE A 107 -3.76 -8.48 -5.94
C PHE A 107 -3.06 -9.56 -6.75
N LEU A 108 -3.86 -10.37 -7.43
CA LEU A 108 -3.38 -11.49 -8.23
C LEU A 108 -3.56 -11.15 -9.70
N LEU A 109 -2.45 -11.15 -10.44
CA LEU A 109 -2.43 -11.02 -11.89
C LEU A 109 -2.18 -12.35 -12.56
N ARG A 110 -2.88 -12.60 -13.66
CA ARG A 110 -2.66 -13.76 -14.53
C ARG A 110 -2.36 -13.31 -15.94
N ASN A 111 -1.39 -13.95 -16.54
CA ASN A 111 -1.07 -13.82 -17.95
C ASN A 111 -0.82 -15.20 -18.56
N VAL A 112 -0.90 -15.30 -19.89
CA VAL A 112 -0.53 -16.49 -20.64
C VAL A 112 0.72 -16.15 -21.46
N ILE A 113 1.83 -16.76 -21.12
CA ILE A 113 3.13 -16.56 -21.75
C ILE A 113 3.55 -17.90 -22.35
N ASN A 114 3.84 -17.94 -23.62
CA ASN A 114 4.25 -19.17 -24.32
C ASN A 114 3.30 -20.37 -24.06
N ARG A 115 1.98 -20.13 -24.16
CA ARG A 115 0.91 -21.11 -23.86
C ARG A 115 0.84 -21.57 -22.40
N THR A 116 1.68 -21.04 -21.53
CA THR A 116 1.68 -21.35 -20.11
C THR A 116 1.00 -20.24 -19.32
N GLY A 117 0.04 -20.60 -18.47
CA GLY A 117 -0.63 -19.65 -17.58
C GLY A 117 0.26 -19.33 -16.37
N VAL A 118 0.67 -18.07 -16.25
CA VAL A 118 1.49 -17.57 -15.14
C VAL A 118 0.64 -16.68 -14.25
N GLU A 119 0.68 -16.94 -12.95
CA GLU A 119 0.01 -16.12 -11.93
C GLU A 119 1.03 -15.55 -10.97
N VAL A 120 0.95 -14.25 -10.75
CA VAL A 120 1.83 -13.54 -9.80
C VAL A 120 0.99 -12.71 -8.85
N GLN A 121 1.25 -12.86 -7.56
CA GLN A 121 0.66 -12.05 -6.52
C GLN A 121 1.59 -10.89 -6.18
N PHE A 122 1.04 -9.67 -6.22
CA PHE A 122 1.74 -8.46 -5.84
C PHE A 122 1.08 -7.83 -4.62
N PHE A 123 1.91 -7.27 -3.73
CA PHE A 123 1.45 -6.42 -2.63
C PHE A 123 1.51 -4.96 -3.07
N VAL A 124 0.43 -4.23 -2.85
CA VAL A 124 0.29 -2.82 -3.29
C VAL A 124 1.37 -1.93 -2.67
N CYS A 125 1.61 -2.11 -1.37
CA CYS A 125 2.56 -1.30 -0.60
C CYS A 125 4.00 -1.81 -0.65
N SER A 126 4.28 -2.89 -1.39
CA SER A 126 5.63 -3.47 -1.47
C SER A 126 6.66 -2.44 -1.98
N PRO A 127 7.86 -2.38 -1.36
CA PRO A 127 8.96 -1.54 -1.83
C PRO A 127 9.54 -2.02 -3.17
N HIS A 128 9.29 -3.28 -3.55
CA HIS A 128 9.72 -3.85 -4.82
C HIS A 128 8.89 -3.37 -6.02
N VAL A 129 7.65 -2.97 -5.77
CA VAL A 129 6.76 -2.41 -6.80
C VAL A 129 7.09 -0.93 -7.00
N LYS A 130 7.58 -0.58 -8.20
CA LYS A 130 7.86 0.80 -8.58
C LYS A 130 6.59 1.52 -9.01
N HIS A 131 5.90 0.94 -9.98
CA HIS A 131 4.75 1.58 -10.61
C HIS A 131 3.70 0.56 -11.04
N ILE A 132 2.42 0.95 -10.94
CA ILE A 132 1.27 0.17 -11.38
C ILE A 132 0.51 1.02 -12.41
N LYS A 133 0.53 0.59 -13.68
CA LYS A 133 -0.19 1.25 -14.77
C LYS A 133 -1.46 0.46 -15.09
N VAL A 134 -2.58 1.15 -15.17
CA VAL A 134 -3.85 0.57 -15.63
C VAL A 134 -3.93 0.70 -17.13
N LEU A 135 -3.88 -0.42 -17.86
CA LEU A 135 -3.98 -0.46 -19.33
C LEU A 135 -5.44 -0.50 -19.78
N MET A 136 -6.24 -1.31 -19.10
CA MET A 136 -7.67 -1.42 -19.38
C MET A 136 -8.42 -1.54 -18.06
N ARG A 137 -9.46 -0.77 -17.90
CA ARG A 137 -10.29 -0.76 -16.69
C ARG A 137 -11.58 -1.54 -16.93
N ALA A 138 -11.87 -2.50 -16.08
CA ALA A 138 -13.16 -3.18 -16.07
C ALA A 138 -14.25 -2.24 -15.54
N GLY A 139 -15.37 -2.14 -16.26
CA GLY A 139 -16.52 -1.33 -15.84
C GLY A 139 -16.58 0.10 -16.38
N GLY A 140 -15.67 0.50 -17.24
CA GLY A 140 -15.85 1.61 -18.19
C GLY A 140 -15.96 3.04 -17.65
N LYS A 141 -15.43 3.36 -16.46
CA LYS A 141 -15.33 4.77 -16.01
C LYS A 141 -13.91 5.07 -15.54
N GLY A 142 -13.30 6.13 -16.04
CA GLY A 142 -11.97 6.62 -15.65
C GLY A 142 -10.88 6.45 -16.72
N GLU A 143 -9.64 6.75 -16.38
CA GLU A 143 -8.48 6.64 -17.27
C GLU A 143 -8.25 5.22 -17.75
N GLY A 144 -8.00 5.07 -19.04
CA GLY A 144 -7.73 3.81 -19.72
C GLY A 144 -8.91 3.33 -20.56
N ARG A 145 -8.66 2.29 -21.38
CA ARG A 145 -9.70 1.67 -22.21
C ARG A 145 -10.76 1.01 -21.33
N ALA A 146 -12.02 1.25 -21.65
CA ALA A 146 -13.15 0.66 -20.98
C ALA A 146 -13.31 -0.82 -21.38
N GLY A 147 -13.27 -1.70 -20.40
CA GLY A 147 -13.59 -3.11 -20.55
C GLY A 147 -14.93 -3.47 -19.93
N PRO A 148 -15.48 -4.65 -20.23
CA PRO A 148 -16.73 -5.12 -19.65
C PRO A 148 -16.63 -5.25 -18.14
N ARG A 149 -17.69 -4.93 -17.42
CA ARG A 149 -17.78 -5.14 -15.99
C ARG A 149 -18.00 -6.62 -15.69
N MET A 150 -17.12 -7.20 -14.89
CA MET A 150 -17.29 -8.56 -14.42
C MET A 150 -18.29 -8.63 -13.25
N ARG A 151 -19.17 -9.66 -13.29
CA ARG A 151 -20.19 -9.85 -12.23
C ARG A 151 -19.58 -10.39 -10.93
N ARG A 152 -18.51 -11.20 -11.01
CA ARG A 152 -17.87 -11.84 -9.87
C ARG A 152 -16.70 -11.01 -9.32
N ALA A 153 -16.51 -11.06 -7.99
CA ALA A 153 -15.42 -10.39 -7.31
C ALA A 153 -14.07 -11.12 -7.44
N LYS A 154 -14.11 -12.42 -7.75
CA LYS A 154 -12.95 -13.27 -7.99
C LYS A 154 -13.17 -14.03 -9.29
N LEU A 155 -12.20 -13.97 -10.19
CA LEU A 155 -12.32 -14.49 -11.55
C LEU A 155 -11.49 -15.77 -11.74
N PHE A 156 -11.49 -16.67 -10.76
CA PHE A 156 -10.67 -17.89 -10.81
C PHE A 156 -11.10 -18.86 -11.91
N TYR A 157 -12.35 -18.77 -12.37
CA TYR A 157 -12.85 -19.56 -13.52
C TYR A 157 -12.09 -19.26 -14.84
N LEU A 158 -11.37 -18.13 -14.90
CA LEU A 158 -10.53 -17.82 -16.06
C LEU A 158 -9.30 -18.72 -16.18
N ARG A 159 -8.99 -19.48 -15.13
CA ARG A 159 -7.94 -20.50 -15.16
C ARG A 159 -8.27 -21.62 -16.12
N ASP A 160 -9.54 -22.00 -16.14
CA ASP A 160 -10.06 -23.10 -16.95
C ASP A 160 -10.49 -22.65 -18.35
N SER A 161 -10.54 -21.34 -18.60
CA SER A 161 -11.00 -20.75 -19.84
C SER A 161 -9.96 -19.77 -20.43
N PRO A 162 -8.86 -20.25 -21.03
CA PRO A 162 -7.80 -19.41 -21.58
C PRO A 162 -8.30 -18.48 -22.71
N ASP A 163 -9.30 -18.92 -23.50
CA ASP A 163 -9.87 -18.13 -24.58
C ASP A 163 -10.54 -16.85 -24.08
N LYS A 164 -11.28 -16.94 -22.97
CA LYS A 164 -11.90 -15.76 -22.35
C LYS A 164 -10.84 -14.80 -21.80
N MET A 165 -9.74 -15.34 -21.33
CA MET A 165 -8.63 -14.55 -20.82
C MET A 165 -7.91 -13.80 -21.94
N THR A 166 -7.65 -14.46 -23.06
CA THR A 166 -7.10 -13.85 -24.27
C THR A 166 -8.05 -12.80 -24.84
N ALA A 167 -9.35 -13.02 -24.84
CA ALA A 167 -10.33 -12.02 -25.28
C ALA A 167 -10.28 -10.75 -24.44
N ILE A 168 -10.12 -10.86 -23.12
CA ILE A 168 -9.96 -9.70 -22.21
C ILE A 168 -8.65 -8.96 -22.53
N SER A 169 -7.55 -9.68 -22.71
CA SER A 169 -6.26 -9.08 -23.03
C SER A 169 -6.19 -8.53 -24.45
N ALA A 170 -6.90 -9.12 -25.41
CA ALA A 170 -6.96 -8.64 -26.80
C ALA A 170 -7.68 -7.29 -26.93
N GLY A 171 -8.60 -6.96 -26.04
CA GLY A 171 -9.20 -5.62 -25.94
C GLY A 171 -8.20 -4.48 -25.77
N MET A 172 -6.94 -4.80 -25.39
CA MET A 172 -5.84 -3.82 -25.33
C MET A 172 -5.26 -3.45 -26.70
N ARG A 173 -5.38 -4.32 -27.70
CA ARG A 173 -4.69 -4.16 -29.02
C ARG A 173 -5.48 -3.33 -30.03
N LYS A 174 -6.72 -2.96 -29.72
CA LYS A 174 -7.56 -2.10 -30.58
C LYS A 174 -7.41 -0.62 -30.28
#